data_c6f3ed40174652c0793d9ecb4ce1beb4
#
_entry.id   c6f3ed40174652c0793d9ecb4ce1beb4
#
_cell.length_a   1.000
_cell.length_b   1.000
_cell.length_c   1.000
_cell.angle_alpha   90.00
_cell.angle_beta   90.00
_cell.angle_gamma   90.00
#
_symmetry.space_group_name_H-M   'P 1'
#
loop_
_entity.id
_entity.type
_entity.pdbx_description
1 polymer ?
#
loop_
_entity_poly.entity_id
_entity_poly.type
_entity_poly.pdbx_seq_one_letter_code
_entity_poly.pdbx_strand_id
1 'polypeptide(L)'
;VETWKEYLESFGLGNYLGYDLPIGRPGLIPNSEFYNVLYNGDNWGATNIISNAIGQGEVLATPIQLANLTSAIANKGFYLTPHFVRTIDKEKTKIKLSRVNTKVEADHFYNVIDGMHKVIEKGTARIAKIKGLDLCGKTGTVENFTIIKGKKTQLTDHSIFIAFAPKENPKIAIAAFIENG
;
A
#
# COMPACT_ATOMS: atom_id res chain seq x y z
N VAL A 1 6.26 -17.75 3.03
CA VAL A 1 6.65 -16.33 2.80
C VAL A 1 6.57 -16.01 1.31
N GLU A 2 7.04 -16.92 0.45
CA GLU A 2 7.12 -16.69 -1.01
C GLU A 2 5.75 -16.39 -1.64
N THR A 3 4.76 -17.25 -1.41
CA THR A 3 3.40 -17.04 -1.93
C THR A 3 2.82 -15.70 -1.48
N TRP A 4 3.01 -15.33 -0.21
CA TRP A 4 2.58 -14.04 0.32
C TRP A 4 3.25 -12.87 -0.41
N LYS A 5 4.57 -12.94 -0.61
CA LYS A 5 5.34 -11.97 -1.40
C LYS A 5 4.79 -11.83 -2.82
N GLU A 6 4.60 -12.95 -3.52
CA GLU A 6 4.09 -12.96 -4.89
C GLU A 6 2.72 -12.26 -5.02
N TYR A 7 1.82 -12.50 -4.05
CA TYR A 7 0.53 -11.82 -4.05
C TYR A 7 0.68 -10.31 -3.84
N LEU A 8 1.49 -9.88 -2.88
CA LEU A 8 1.74 -8.45 -2.63
C LEU A 8 2.43 -7.75 -3.81
N GLU A 9 3.41 -8.42 -4.44
CA GLU A 9 4.05 -7.91 -5.65
C GLU A 9 3.08 -7.76 -6.82
N SER A 10 2.07 -8.60 -6.91
CA SER A 10 1.03 -8.47 -7.93
C SER A 10 0.20 -7.19 -7.81
N PHE A 11 0.19 -6.55 -6.64
CA PHE A 11 -0.40 -5.22 -6.40
C PHE A 11 0.60 -4.07 -6.64
N GLY A 12 1.83 -4.38 -7.05
CA GLY A 12 2.88 -3.39 -7.29
C GLY A 12 3.67 -2.99 -6.04
N LEU A 13 3.59 -3.76 -4.95
CA LEU A 13 4.42 -3.56 -3.77
C LEU A 13 5.78 -4.26 -3.96
N GLY A 14 6.82 -3.79 -3.26
CA GLY A 14 8.15 -4.43 -3.27
C GLY A 14 8.96 -4.24 -4.56
N ASN A 15 8.40 -3.59 -5.58
CA ASN A 15 9.04 -3.32 -6.85
C ASN A 15 8.83 -1.88 -7.30
N TYR A 16 9.76 -1.37 -8.10
CA TYR A 16 9.55 -0.09 -8.78
C TYR A 16 8.39 -0.23 -9.79
N LEU A 17 7.39 0.66 -9.70
CA LEU A 17 6.16 0.57 -10.51
C LEU A 17 6.36 0.90 -12.00
N GLY A 18 7.55 1.37 -12.41
CA GLY A 18 7.84 1.68 -13.81
C GLY A 18 7.15 2.95 -14.32
N TYR A 19 6.85 3.90 -13.41
CA TYR A 19 6.31 5.21 -13.81
C TYR A 19 7.38 6.07 -14.52
N ASP A 20 6.94 7.18 -15.11
CA ASP A 20 7.72 8.07 -16.00
C ASP A 20 8.82 8.92 -15.32
N LEU A 21 9.25 8.55 -14.11
CA LEU A 21 10.45 9.06 -13.47
C LEU A 21 11.58 8.04 -13.58
N PRO A 22 12.84 8.48 -13.79
CA PRO A 22 13.95 7.57 -14.04
C PRO A 22 14.36 6.76 -12.80
N ILE A 23 14.00 7.20 -11.61
CA ILE A 23 14.38 6.59 -10.34
C ILE A 23 13.18 6.57 -9.40
N GLY A 24 12.97 5.43 -8.71
CA GLY A 24 11.98 5.28 -7.67
C GLY A 24 12.42 4.26 -6.62
N ARG A 25 11.85 4.36 -5.43
CA ARG A 25 12.08 3.38 -4.37
C ARG A 25 11.20 2.16 -4.60
N PRO A 26 11.75 0.94 -4.56
CA PRO A 26 10.98 -0.29 -4.74
C PRO A 26 10.15 -0.66 -3.50
N GLY A 27 10.45 -0.08 -2.32
CA GLY A 27 9.97 -0.64 -1.06
C GLY A 27 10.65 -1.97 -0.75
N LEU A 28 10.04 -2.77 0.12
CA LEU A 28 10.52 -4.11 0.48
C LEU A 28 9.34 -5.00 0.85
N ILE A 29 9.24 -6.14 0.20
CA ILE A 29 8.43 -7.27 0.66
C ILE A 29 9.39 -8.43 0.91
N PRO A 30 9.66 -8.79 2.18
CA PRO A 30 10.67 -9.77 2.52
C PRO A 30 10.26 -11.19 2.06
N ASN A 31 11.26 -12.01 1.78
CA ASN A 31 11.14 -13.42 1.43
C ASN A 31 12.08 -14.28 2.29
N SER A 32 12.15 -15.57 2.02
CA SER A 32 13.02 -16.49 2.75
C SER A 32 14.51 -16.12 2.63
N GLU A 33 14.95 -15.69 1.44
CA GLU A 33 16.31 -15.28 1.22
C GLU A 33 16.69 -14.06 2.07
N PHE A 34 15.81 -13.06 2.12
CA PHE A 34 15.97 -11.88 2.98
C PHE A 34 16.18 -12.28 4.45
N TYR A 35 15.33 -13.19 4.96
CA TYR A 35 15.45 -13.63 6.35
C TYR A 35 16.69 -14.50 6.59
N ASN A 36 17.07 -15.34 5.65
CA ASN A 36 18.31 -16.11 5.75
C ASN A 36 19.53 -15.20 5.88
N VAL A 37 19.55 -14.08 5.13
CA VAL A 37 20.62 -13.08 5.25
C VAL A 37 20.51 -12.32 6.58
N LEU A 38 19.31 -11.87 6.96
CA LEU A 38 19.08 -11.08 8.17
C LEU A 38 19.48 -11.83 9.44
N TYR A 39 19.22 -13.12 9.49
CA TYR A 39 19.52 -14.00 10.65
C TYR A 39 20.79 -14.82 10.47
N ASN A 40 21.67 -14.52 9.47
CA ASN A 40 22.93 -15.22 9.21
C ASN A 40 22.80 -16.74 9.08
N GLY A 41 21.67 -17.22 8.54
CA GLY A 41 21.37 -18.64 8.43
C GLY A 41 20.88 -19.31 9.72
N ASP A 42 20.73 -18.57 10.82
CA ASP A 42 20.09 -19.05 12.03
C ASP A 42 18.60 -19.37 11.79
N ASN A 43 18.02 -20.23 12.63
CA ASN A 43 16.63 -20.63 12.52
C ASN A 43 15.70 -19.43 12.74
N TRP A 44 14.99 -19.02 11.70
CA TRP A 44 13.87 -18.09 11.75
C TRP A 44 12.57 -18.82 11.43
N GLY A 45 11.43 -18.30 11.87
CA GLY A 45 10.15 -18.97 11.69
C GLY A 45 8.96 -18.01 11.73
N ALA A 46 7.78 -18.56 11.91
CA ALA A 46 6.53 -17.80 11.86
C ALA A 46 6.50 -16.60 12.83
N THR A 47 7.12 -16.74 14.02
CA THR A 47 7.18 -15.65 15.03
C THR A 47 7.97 -14.43 14.55
N ASN A 48 8.97 -14.64 13.69
CA ASN A 48 9.80 -13.56 13.15
C ASN A 48 9.06 -12.74 12.09
N ILE A 49 8.09 -13.35 11.41
CA ILE A 49 7.37 -12.73 10.30
C ILE A 49 5.93 -12.31 10.64
N ILE A 50 5.48 -12.55 11.88
CA ILE A 50 4.09 -12.27 12.27
C ILE A 50 3.70 -10.80 12.11
N SER A 51 4.64 -9.88 12.35
CA SER A 51 4.43 -8.44 12.18
C SER A 51 4.12 -8.04 10.73
N ASN A 52 4.61 -8.81 9.75
CA ASN A 52 4.33 -8.55 8.34
C ASN A 52 2.85 -8.73 7.99
N ALA A 53 2.14 -9.61 8.72
CA ALA A 53 0.72 -9.85 8.50
C ALA A 53 -0.16 -8.62 8.75
N ILE A 54 0.34 -7.66 9.52
CA ILE A 54 -0.33 -6.38 9.80
C ILE A 54 0.34 -5.20 9.09
N GLY A 55 1.28 -5.46 8.16
CA GLY A 55 1.98 -4.42 7.40
C GLY A 55 3.06 -3.68 8.20
N GLN A 56 3.56 -4.28 9.27
CA GLN A 56 4.71 -3.80 10.05
C GLN A 56 5.94 -4.69 9.81
N GLY A 57 6.92 -4.64 10.70
CA GLY A 57 8.17 -5.39 10.55
C GLY A 57 9.01 -4.85 9.41
N GLU A 58 9.47 -5.73 8.53
CA GLU A 58 10.38 -5.40 7.44
C GLU A 58 9.66 -4.91 6.16
N VAL A 59 8.32 -4.86 6.16
CA VAL A 59 7.54 -4.37 5.01
C VAL A 59 7.75 -2.87 4.83
N LEU A 60 8.22 -2.48 3.65
CA LEU A 60 8.37 -1.07 3.26
C LEU A 60 7.58 -0.80 1.99
N ALA A 61 6.76 0.24 2.01
CA ALA A 61 6.00 0.69 0.85
C ALA A 61 6.09 2.22 0.72
N THR A 62 6.10 2.69 -0.52
CA THR A 62 6.03 4.12 -0.81
C THR A 62 4.58 4.59 -0.88
N PRO A 63 4.28 5.87 -0.64
CA PRO A 63 2.91 6.39 -0.78
C PRO A 63 2.30 6.13 -2.16
N ILE A 64 3.09 6.19 -3.25
CA ILE A 64 2.59 5.88 -4.58
C ILE A 64 2.22 4.40 -4.75
N GLN A 65 2.96 3.49 -4.13
CA GLN A 65 2.60 2.07 -4.12
C GLN A 65 1.30 1.83 -3.32
N LEU A 66 1.09 2.53 -2.22
CA LEU A 66 -0.16 2.46 -1.46
C LEU A 66 -1.35 3.03 -2.23
N ALA A 67 -1.16 4.14 -2.94
CA ALA A 67 -2.20 4.68 -3.84
C ALA A 67 -2.50 3.71 -4.98
N ASN A 68 -1.48 3.06 -5.55
CA ASN A 68 -1.63 2.04 -6.58
C ASN A 68 -2.36 0.79 -6.07
N LEU A 69 -2.00 0.28 -4.89
CA LEU A 69 -2.72 -0.80 -4.20
C LEU A 69 -4.21 -0.44 -4.02
N THR A 70 -4.48 0.80 -3.58
CA THR A 70 -5.83 1.31 -3.39
C THR A 70 -6.60 1.35 -4.72
N SER A 71 -5.94 1.76 -5.81
CA SER A 71 -6.48 1.73 -7.16
C SER A 71 -6.79 0.30 -7.63
N ALA A 72 -5.89 -0.65 -7.35
CA ALA A 72 -6.11 -2.06 -7.68
C ALA A 72 -7.33 -2.65 -6.93
N ILE A 73 -7.52 -2.29 -5.66
CA ILE A 73 -8.70 -2.68 -4.88
C ILE A 73 -9.97 -2.05 -5.48
N ALA A 74 -9.95 -0.75 -5.75
CA ALA A 74 -11.06 -0.01 -6.33
C ALA A 74 -11.50 -0.59 -7.70
N ASN A 75 -10.54 -1.02 -8.50
CA ASN A 75 -10.75 -1.64 -9.82
C ASN A 75 -11.03 -3.15 -9.76
N LYS A 76 -11.14 -3.73 -8.55
CA LYS A 76 -11.42 -5.17 -8.36
C LYS A 76 -10.38 -6.07 -9.04
N GLY A 77 -9.09 -5.79 -8.82
CA GLY A 77 -8.00 -6.68 -9.18
C GLY A 77 -7.08 -6.23 -10.32
N PHE A 78 -7.12 -4.96 -10.72
CA PHE A 78 -6.12 -4.44 -11.64
C PHE A 78 -5.75 -2.98 -11.36
N TYR A 79 -4.61 -2.57 -11.85
CA TYR A 79 -4.19 -1.17 -11.89
C TYR A 79 -3.57 -0.81 -13.25
N LEU A 80 -3.48 0.48 -13.50
CA LEU A 80 -2.70 1.02 -14.61
C LEU A 80 -1.38 1.54 -14.06
N THR A 81 -0.28 1.30 -14.77
CA THR A 81 1.02 1.84 -14.34
C THR A 81 0.88 3.36 -14.08
N PRO A 82 1.22 3.85 -12.88
CA PRO A 82 1.13 5.27 -12.57
C PRO A 82 2.02 6.11 -13.48
N HIS A 83 1.65 7.36 -13.70
CA HIS A 83 2.47 8.35 -14.40
C HIS A 83 2.26 9.74 -13.80
N PHE A 84 3.26 10.61 -13.91
CA PHE A 84 3.24 11.99 -13.41
C PHE A 84 3.10 13.02 -14.52
N VAL A 85 3.63 12.72 -15.72
CA VAL A 85 3.65 13.67 -16.83
C VAL A 85 2.33 13.61 -17.58
N ARG A 86 1.61 14.72 -17.62
CA ARG A 86 0.35 14.86 -18.37
C ARG A 86 0.57 15.46 -19.76
N THR A 87 1.44 16.46 -19.84
CA THR A 87 1.72 17.20 -21.06
C THR A 87 3.20 17.59 -21.13
N ILE A 88 3.76 17.61 -22.33
CA ILE A 88 5.07 18.18 -22.63
C ILE A 88 4.84 19.24 -23.71
N ASP A 89 5.36 20.46 -23.53
CA ASP A 89 5.24 21.60 -24.47
C ASP A 89 3.81 21.85 -24.95
N LYS A 90 2.83 21.75 -24.02
CA LYS A 90 1.38 21.86 -24.25
C LYS A 90 0.76 20.71 -25.06
N GLU A 91 1.54 19.78 -25.54
CA GLU A 91 1.04 18.55 -26.16
C GLU A 91 0.78 17.47 -25.12
N LYS A 92 -0.33 16.73 -25.27
CA LYS A 92 -0.60 15.57 -24.43
C LYS A 92 0.44 14.50 -24.71
N THR A 93 1.09 14.01 -23.65
CA THR A 93 1.97 12.85 -23.78
C THR A 93 1.17 11.62 -24.22
N LYS A 94 1.68 10.89 -25.19
CA LYS A 94 1.15 9.58 -25.59
C LYS A 94 1.66 8.53 -24.60
N ILE A 95 1.09 8.54 -23.38
CA ILE A 95 1.47 7.56 -22.36
C ILE A 95 0.76 6.25 -22.68
N LYS A 96 1.54 5.19 -22.85
CA LYS A 96 1.01 3.84 -22.98
C LYS A 96 0.66 3.33 -21.58
N LEU A 97 -0.61 3.45 -21.20
CA LEU A 97 -1.10 2.88 -19.94
C LEU A 97 -1.12 1.36 -20.06
N SER A 98 -0.25 0.70 -19.32
CA SER A 98 -0.23 -0.76 -19.24
C SER A 98 -1.12 -1.21 -18.09
N ARG A 99 -2.11 -2.06 -18.40
CA ARG A 99 -2.94 -2.72 -17.40
C ARG A 99 -2.17 -3.89 -16.80
N VAL A 100 -2.08 -3.91 -15.48
CA VAL A 100 -1.50 -5.00 -14.70
C VAL A 100 -2.59 -5.63 -13.84
N ASN A 101 -2.80 -6.93 -13.98
CA ASN A 101 -3.77 -7.67 -13.16
C ASN A 101 -3.09 -8.21 -11.92
N THR A 102 -3.79 -8.16 -10.78
CA THR A 102 -3.36 -8.84 -9.56
C THR A 102 -3.58 -10.35 -9.67
N LYS A 103 -2.97 -11.12 -8.76
CA LYS A 103 -3.20 -12.57 -8.64
C LYS A 103 -4.52 -12.91 -7.92
N VAL A 104 -5.28 -11.92 -7.48
CA VAL A 104 -6.53 -12.08 -6.73
C VAL A 104 -7.71 -11.97 -7.68
N GLU A 105 -8.63 -12.91 -7.61
CA GLU A 105 -9.86 -12.90 -8.41
C GLU A 105 -10.82 -11.78 -7.98
N ALA A 106 -11.57 -11.23 -8.94
CA ALA A 106 -12.42 -10.06 -8.76
C ALA A 106 -13.46 -10.22 -7.62
N ASP A 107 -13.99 -11.41 -7.43
CA ASP A 107 -15.03 -11.68 -6.44
C ASP A 107 -14.57 -11.47 -4.99
N HIS A 108 -13.27 -11.64 -4.71
CA HIS A 108 -12.73 -11.43 -3.38
C HIS A 108 -12.68 -9.94 -2.97
N PHE A 109 -12.69 -9.03 -3.93
CA PHE A 109 -12.62 -7.59 -3.65
C PHE A 109 -13.91 -7.03 -3.08
N TYR A 110 -15.07 -7.62 -3.33
CA TYR A 110 -16.35 -7.10 -2.82
C TYR A 110 -16.37 -6.98 -1.30
N ASN A 111 -15.90 -8.02 -0.61
CA ASN A 111 -15.84 -8.02 0.85
C ASN A 111 -14.84 -6.98 1.39
N VAL A 112 -13.70 -6.81 0.72
CA VAL A 112 -12.68 -5.81 1.08
C VAL A 112 -13.24 -4.40 0.91
N ILE A 113 -13.85 -4.11 -0.24
CA ILE A 113 -14.46 -2.81 -0.55
C ILE A 113 -15.57 -2.48 0.45
N ASP A 114 -16.45 -3.44 0.75
CA ASP A 114 -17.50 -3.25 1.74
C ASP A 114 -16.93 -3.02 3.15
N GLY A 115 -15.86 -3.72 3.52
CA GLY A 115 -15.11 -3.48 4.74
C GLY A 115 -14.53 -2.07 4.79
N MET A 116 -13.87 -1.60 3.72
CA MET A 116 -13.32 -0.26 3.62
C MET A 116 -14.41 0.83 3.69
N HIS A 117 -15.58 0.59 3.12
CA HIS A 117 -16.73 1.48 3.25
C HIS A 117 -17.23 1.55 4.70
N LYS A 118 -17.34 0.41 5.38
CA LYS A 118 -17.74 0.36 6.78
C LYS A 118 -16.77 1.06 7.73
N VAL A 119 -15.48 1.10 7.41
CA VAL A 119 -14.47 1.85 8.16
C VAL A 119 -14.80 3.35 8.18
N ILE A 120 -15.30 3.90 7.08
CA ILE A 120 -15.74 5.29 6.97
C ILE A 120 -17.11 5.50 7.65
N GLU A 121 -18.06 4.58 7.42
CA GLU A 121 -19.43 4.76 7.89
C GLU A 121 -19.54 4.69 9.43
N LYS A 122 -18.85 3.74 10.04
CA LYS A 122 -18.95 3.45 11.48
C LYS A 122 -17.68 2.96 12.16
N GLY A 123 -16.56 2.96 11.44
CA GLY A 123 -15.29 2.45 11.92
C GLY A 123 -14.30 3.53 12.36
N THR A 124 -13.01 3.19 12.30
CA THR A 124 -11.90 4.02 12.78
C THR A 124 -11.72 5.34 12.02
N ALA A 125 -12.21 5.41 10.76
CA ALA A 125 -12.09 6.60 9.93
C ALA A 125 -13.43 7.36 9.74
N ARG A 126 -14.40 7.22 10.65
CA ARG A 126 -15.69 7.93 10.57
C ARG A 126 -15.57 9.45 10.48
N ILE A 127 -14.47 10.02 10.97
CA ILE A 127 -14.20 11.47 10.88
C ILE A 127 -13.96 11.91 9.42
N ALA A 128 -13.52 10.99 8.56
CA ALA A 128 -13.29 11.26 7.14
C ALA A 128 -14.57 11.19 6.30
N LYS A 129 -15.73 10.89 6.90
CA LYS A 129 -17.00 10.79 6.18
C LYS A 129 -17.39 12.13 5.55
N ILE A 130 -17.67 12.12 4.26
CA ILE A 130 -18.10 13.29 3.49
C ILE A 130 -19.57 13.06 3.08
N LYS A 131 -20.46 14.01 3.42
CA LYS A 131 -21.86 13.92 3.06
C LYS A 131 -22.03 13.88 1.54
N GLY A 132 -22.75 12.89 1.05
CA GLY A 132 -23.03 12.73 -0.39
C GLY A 132 -21.90 12.06 -1.19
N LEU A 133 -20.88 11.54 -0.52
CA LEU A 133 -19.78 10.80 -1.16
C LEU A 133 -19.58 9.44 -0.47
N ASP A 134 -19.77 8.36 -1.22
CA ASP A 134 -19.52 6.99 -0.75
C ASP A 134 -18.01 6.72 -0.79
N LEU A 135 -17.33 7.07 0.28
CA LEU A 135 -15.90 6.90 0.45
C LEU A 135 -15.59 5.51 1.02
N CYS A 136 -14.60 4.85 0.47
CA CYS A 136 -14.00 3.63 1.01
C CYS A 136 -12.59 3.94 1.48
N GLY A 137 -12.22 3.56 2.71
CA GLY A 137 -10.88 3.88 3.22
C GLY A 137 -10.42 2.95 4.32
N LYS A 138 -9.13 3.04 4.65
CA LYS A 138 -8.50 2.30 5.74
C LYS A 138 -7.42 3.14 6.38
N THR A 139 -7.45 3.20 7.70
CA THR A 139 -6.37 3.79 8.51
C THR A 139 -5.26 2.77 8.76
N GLY A 140 -4.04 3.24 8.86
CA GLY A 140 -2.90 2.48 9.35
C GLY A 140 -2.11 3.32 10.36
N THR A 141 -1.54 2.65 11.36
CA THR A 141 -0.61 3.24 12.31
C THR A 141 0.66 2.41 12.30
N VAL A 142 1.80 3.06 12.13
CA VAL A 142 3.11 2.41 12.12
C VAL A 142 3.87 2.85 13.35
N GLU A 143 4.25 1.89 14.19
CA GLU A 143 5.09 2.16 15.35
C GLU A 143 6.39 2.81 14.93
N ASN A 144 6.73 3.90 15.61
CA ASN A 144 7.97 4.64 15.39
C ASN A 144 8.83 4.62 16.65
N PHE A 145 10.08 4.26 16.50
CA PHE A 145 11.04 4.24 17.60
C PHE A 145 12.45 4.57 17.13
N THR A 146 13.26 4.99 18.06
CA THR A 146 14.70 5.18 17.85
C THR A 146 15.50 4.49 18.94
N ILE A 147 16.79 4.32 18.69
CA ILE A 147 17.71 3.76 19.70
C ILE A 147 18.55 4.90 20.27
N ILE A 148 18.29 5.28 21.52
CA ILE A 148 19.07 6.28 22.25
C ILE A 148 19.90 5.56 23.30
N LYS A 149 21.22 5.68 23.23
CA LYS A 149 22.17 5.04 24.17
C LYS A 149 21.89 3.53 24.34
N GLY A 150 21.62 2.82 23.25
CA GLY A 150 21.34 1.39 23.25
C GLY A 150 19.94 0.98 23.75
N LYS A 151 19.05 1.94 24.07
CA LYS A 151 17.66 1.67 24.51
C LYS A 151 16.67 2.05 23.44
N LYS A 152 15.72 1.15 23.15
CA LYS A 152 14.57 1.42 22.30
C LYS A 152 13.73 2.52 22.95
N THR A 153 13.58 3.65 22.30
CA THR A 153 12.79 4.79 22.77
C THR A 153 11.65 4.99 21.79
N GLN A 154 10.42 4.93 22.28
CA GLN A 154 9.21 5.16 21.47
C GLN A 154 9.16 6.63 21.03
N LEU A 155 8.85 6.84 19.78
CA LEU A 155 8.52 8.14 19.19
C LEU A 155 7.02 8.20 18.90
N THR A 156 6.55 9.34 18.42
CA THR A 156 5.18 9.45 17.89
C THR A 156 5.07 8.57 16.65
N ASP A 157 4.03 7.75 16.61
CA ASP A 157 3.80 6.84 15.50
C ASP A 157 3.54 7.59 14.19
N HIS A 158 3.71 6.91 13.07
CA HIS A 158 3.30 7.44 11.76
C HIS A 158 1.87 7.07 11.47
N SER A 159 1.12 7.99 10.86
CA SER A 159 -0.24 7.75 10.42
C SER A 159 -0.33 7.56 8.91
N ILE A 160 -1.11 6.57 8.49
CA ILE A 160 -1.39 6.28 7.09
C ILE A 160 -2.90 6.26 6.88
N PHE A 161 -3.34 6.84 5.78
CA PHE A 161 -4.71 6.70 5.31
C PHE A 161 -4.74 6.43 3.81
N ILE A 162 -5.41 5.36 3.43
CA ILE A 162 -5.68 5.05 2.02
C ILE A 162 -7.18 5.11 1.78
N ALA A 163 -7.59 5.64 0.64
CA ALA A 163 -9.01 5.72 0.29
C ALA A 163 -9.23 5.80 -1.21
N PHE A 164 -10.44 5.44 -1.62
CA PHE A 164 -10.93 5.69 -2.97
C PHE A 164 -12.42 6.10 -2.94
N ALA A 165 -12.86 6.77 -3.97
CA ALA A 165 -14.23 7.23 -4.11
C ALA A 165 -14.63 7.42 -5.59
N PRO A 166 -15.98 7.36 -5.90
CA PRO A 166 -17.04 6.74 -5.08
C PRO A 166 -16.86 5.23 -4.94
N LYS A 167 -17.57 4.59 -4.01
CA LYS A 167 -17.57 3.12 -3.84
C LYS A 167 -17.95 2.40 -5.13
N GLU A 168 -19.06 2.84 -5.72
CA GLU A 168 -19.44 2.40 -7.06
C GLU A 168 -18.83 3.32 -8.11
N ASN A 169 -18.25 2.76 -9.16
CA ASN A 169 -17.58 3.50 -10.24
C ASN A 169 -16.46 4.46 -9.74
N PRO A 170 -15.42 3.97 -9.09
CA PRO A 170 -14.34 4.77 -8.52
C PRO A 170 -13.68 5.72 -9.53
N LYS A 171 -13.35 6.94 -9.08
CA LYS A 171 -12.73 7.98 -9.90
C LYS A 171 -11.37 8.42 -9.39
N ILE A 172 -11.11 8.23 -8.10
CA ILE A 172 -9.88 8.65 -7.44
C ILE A 172 -9.47 7.63 -6.40
N ALA A 173 -8.18 7.39 -6.30
CA ALA A 173 -7.54 6.67 -5.20
C ALA A 173 -6.45 7.55 -4.60
N ILE A 174 -6.33 7.53 -3.28
CA ILE A 174 -5.36 8.33 -2.53
C ILE A 174 -4.61 7.49 -1.52
N ALA A 175 -3.40 7.93 -1.20
CA ALA A 175 -2.66 7.52 -0.01
C ALA A 175 -2.08 8.77 0.65
N ALA A 176 -2.32 8.93 1.94
CA ALA A 176 -1.76 9.99 2.76
C ALA A 176 -0.86 9.36 3.83
N PHE A 177 0.31 9.94 4.03
CA PHE A 177 1.26 9.56 5.06
C PHE A 177 1.61 10.79 5.88
N ILE A 178 1.52 10.69 7.20
CA ILE A 178 1.89 11.74 8.15
C ILE A 178 2.97 11.18 9.06
N GLU A 179 4.15 11.74 8.95
CA GLU A 179 5.28 11.39 9.78
C GLU A 179 5.12 12.00 11.16
N ASN A 180 5.23 11.17 12.21
CA ASN A 180 5.07 11.58 13.61
C ASN A 180 3.70 12.23 13.91
N GLY A 181 2.61 11.67 13.36
CA GLY A 181 1.27 12.25 13.51
C GLY A 181 0.12 11.25 13.57
#